data_12c5a3e2cbca21ab7d9eb9773d93aec9
#
_entry.id   12c5a3e2cbca21ab7d9eb9773d93aec9
#
_cell.length_a   1.000
_cell.length_b   1.000
_cell.length_c   1.000
_cell.angle_alpha   90.00
_cell.angle_beta   90.00
_cell.angle_gamma   90.00
#
_symmetry.space_group_name_H-M   'P 1'
#
loop_
_entity.id
_entity.type
_entity.pdbx_description
1 polymer ?
#
loop_
_entity_poly.entity_id
_entity_poly.type
_entity_poly.pdbx_seq_one_letter_code
_entity_poly.pdbx_strand_id
1 'polypeptide(L)'
;MDEADVIIYDALISAEILSLIPDGKEWIYVGKRSGHHCVRQEEINQILLREAKAGKNVLRLKGGDPFVFGRGAEEVECLAAEGYPFEIIPGVTSALAVPAYAGIPITHRDFASSFHVITGHAKEGQKNRDSL
;
A
#
# COMPACT_ATOMS: atom_id res chain seq x y z
N MET A 1 -5.46 14.36 3.50
CA MET A 1 -5.29 14.00 4.92
C MET A 1 -6.26 14.76 5.82
N ASP A 2 -6.58 16.00 5.52
CA ASP A 2 -7.44 16.85 6.37
C ASP A 2 -8.88 16.32 6.50
N GLU A 3 -9.41 15.71 5.45
CA GLU A 3 -10.77 15.17 5.39
C GLU A 3 -10.94 13.80 6.07
N ALA A 4 -9.84 13.11 6.38
CA ALA A 4 -9.90 11.80 7.01
C ALA A 4 -10.28 11.88 8.49
N ASP A 5 -11.11 10.96 8.93
CA ASP A 5 -11.46 10.78 10.35
C ASP A 5 -10.52 9.77 11.03
N VAL A 6 -10.10 8.77 10.28
CA VAL A 6 -9.22 7.70 10.76
C VAL A 6 -8.11 7.40 9.76
N ILE A 7 -6.91 7.20 10.30
CA ILE A 7 -5.69 6.87 9.54
C ILE A 7 -5.29 5.45 9.88
N ILE A 8 -5.26 4.59 8.87
CA ILE A 8 -4.81 3.19 8.99
C ILE A 8 -3.44 3.09 8.31
N TYR A 9 -2.42 2.71 9.06
CA TYR A 9 -1.03 2.76 8.59
C TYR A 9 -0.20 1.58 9.11
N ASP A 10 0.96 1.36 8.51
CA ASP A 10 1.89 0.30 8.87
C ASP A 10 3.31 0.84 9.13
N ALA A 11 4.25 -0.09 9.39
CA ALA A 11 5.63 0.24 9.73
C ALA A 11 6.43 0.87 8.58
N LEU A 12 5.95 0.81 7.34
CA LEU A 12 6.64 1.39 6.17
C LEU A 12 6.46 2.89 6.05
N ILE A 13 5.56 3.48 6.84
CA ILE A 13 5.33 4.92 6.84
C ILE A 13 6.34 5.60 7.76
N SER A 14 7.07 6.57 7.21
CA SER A 14 8.06 7.33 7.98
C SER A 14 7.42 8.26 9.01
N ALA A 15 8.16 8.54 10.08
CA ALA A 15 7.73 9.51 11.09
C ALA A 15 7.49 10.92 10.49
N GLU A 16 8.24 11.29 9.47
CA GLU A 16 8.08 12.56 8.76
C GLU A 16 6.71 12.66 8.08
N ILE A 17 6.27 11.59 7.41
CA ILE A 17 4.93 11.53 6.79
C ILE A 17 3.85 11.56 7.87
N LEU A 18 4.02 10.81 8.94
CA LEU A 18 3.07 10.80 10.05
C LEU A 18 2.94 12.19 10.71
N SER A 19 4.00 12.95 10.77
CA SER A 19 3.99 14.32 11.33
C SER A 19 3.16 15.32 10.51
N LEU A 20 2.88 15.02 9.25
CA LEU A 20 2.03 15.85 8.38
C LEU A 20 0.52 15.67 8.63
N ILE A 21 0.15 14.67 9.40
CA ILE A 21 -1.25 14.40 9.71
C ILE A 21 -1.72 15.34 10.82
N PRO A 22 -2.83 16.08 10.62
CA PRO A 22 -3.37 16.97 11.64
C PRO A 22 -3.74 16.24 12.93
N ASP A 23 -3.69 16.97 14.04
CA ASP A 23 -4.14 16.47 15.34
C ASP A 23 -5.65 16.14 15.34
N GLY A 24 -6.06 15.26 16.25
CA GLY A 24 -7.47 14.89 16.43
C GLY A 24 -7.98 13.77 15.54
N LYS A 25 -7.12 13.14 14.75
CA LYS A 25 -7.45 11.96 13.96
C LYS A 25 -7.32 10.69 14.81
N GLU A 26 -8.17 9.71 14.54
CA GLU A 26 -8.01 8.36 15.06
C GLU A 26 -6.91 7.63 14.27
N TRP A 27 -6.07 6.87 14.96
CA TRP A 27 -4.96 6.14 14.37
C TRP A 27 -5.09 4.66 14.62
N ILE A 28 -4.97 3.86 13.56
CA ILE A 28 -4.97 2.40 13.66
C ILE A 28 -3.71 1.87 13.00
N TYR A 29 -2.84 1.26 13.80
CA TYR A 29 -1.63 0.62 13.33
C TYR A 29 -1.88 -0.83 12.96
N VAL A 30 -1.53 -1.20 11.72
CA VAL A 30 -1.73 -2.56 11.19
C VAL A 30 -0.42 -3.25 10.78
N GLY A 31 0.70 -2.68 11.19
CA GLY A 31 2.02 -3.25 10.93
C GLY A 31 2.39 -4.36 11.93
N LYS A 32 3.61 -4.88 11.77
CA LYS A 32 4.18 -5.89 12.65
C LYS A 32 4.48 -5.28 14.01
N ARG A 33 3.93 -5.89 15.07
CA ARG A 33 4.27 -5.53 16.45
C ARG A 33 5.46 -6.33 16.95
N SER A 34 6.28 -5.70 17.80
CA SER A 34 7.44 -6.33 18.44
C SER A 34 7.05 -7.63 19.14
N GLY A 35 7.70 -8.75 18.76
CA GLY A 35 7.46 -10.06 19.36
C GLY A 35 6.14 -10.75 18.98
N HIS A 36 5.35 -10.19 18.09
CA HIS A 36 4.05 -10.71 17.68
C HIS A 36 3.93 -10.84 16.15
N HIS A 37 2.91 -11.63 15.72
CA HIS A 37 2.60 -11.83 14.31
C HIS A 37 2.18 -10.52 13.61
N CYS A 38 2.45 -10.44 12.30
CA CYS A 38 1.88 -9.40 11.47
C CYS A 38 0.34 -9.48 11.51
N VAL A 39 -0.31 -8.32 11.46
CA VAL A 39 -1.75 -8.26 11.21
C VAL A 39 -2.01 -8.88 9.83
N ARG A 40 -2.88 -9.87 9.77
CA ARG A 40 -3.21 -10.56 8.52
C ARG A 40 -3.97 -9.63 7.57
N GLN A 41 -3.84 -9.88 6.26
CA GLN A 41 -4.54 -9.07 5.27
C GLN A 41 -6.06 -9.10 5.46
N GLU A 42 -6.63 -10.23 5.84
CA GLU A 42 -8.06 -10.35 6.13
C GLU A 42 -8.49 -9.46 7.30
N GLU A 43 -7.65 -9.33 8.32
CA GLU A 43 -7.91 -8.45 9.47
C GLU A 43 -7.86 -6.98 9.05
N ILE A 44 -6.90 -6.60 8.19
CA ILE A 44 -6.82 -5.24 7.63
C ILE A 44 -8.09 -4.92 6.84
N ASN A 45 -8.54 -5.85 5.99
CA ASN A 45 -9.77 -5.71 5.23
C ASN A 45 -10.98 -5.52 6.13
N GLN A 46 -11.07 -6.28 7.24
CA GLN A 46 -12.15 -6.14 8.23
C GLN A 46 -12.10 -4.80 8.95
N ILE A 47 -10.92 -4.30 9.28
CA ILE A 47 -10.75 -2.97 9.88
C ILE A 47 -11.25 -1.89 8.93
N LEU A 48 -10.87 -1.95 7.65
CA LEU A 48 -11.33 -1.01 6.63
C LEU A 48 -12.85 -1.00 6.51
N LEU A 49 -13.47 -2.18 6.43
CA LEU A 49 -14.93 -2.32 6.37
C LEU A 49 -15.61 -1.79 7.62
N ARG A 50 -15.08 -2.12 8.80
CA ARG A 50 -15.64 -1.65 10.07
C ARG A 50 -15.69 -0.13 10.15
N GLU A 51 -14.58 0.53 9.81
CA GLU A 51 -14.50 1.99 9.85
C GLU A 51 -15.36 2.65 8.77
N ALA A 52 -15.43 2.06 7.58
CA ALA A 52 -16.32 2.52 6.52
C ALA A 52 -17.80 2.38 6.91
N LYS A 53 -18.20 1.26 7.53
CA LYS A 53 -19.56 1.04 8.05
C LYS A 53 -19.95 2.04 9.13
N ALA A 54 -18.99 2.51 9.91
CA ALA A 54 -19.19 3.55 10.91
C ALA A 54 -19.40 4.96 10.32
N GLY A 55 -19.37 5.09 8.98
CA GLY A 55 -19.58 6.37 8.28
C GLY A 55 -18.36 7.29 8.30
N LYS A 56 -17.18 6.78 8.64
CA LYS A 56 -15.94 7.55 8.71
C LYS A 56 -15.28 7.70 7.35
N ASN A 57 -14.59 8.81 7.14
CA ASN A 57 -13.64 8.98 6.06
C ASN A 57 -12.33 8.30 6.44
N VAL A 58 -12.01 7.20 5.76
CA VAL A 58 -10.86 6.35 6.08
C VAL A 58 -9.72 6.64 5.13
N LEU A 59 -8.55 6.94 5.67
CA LEU A 59 -7.30 7.03 4.91
C LEU A 59 -6.46 5.76 5.20
N ARG A 60 -6.30 4.92 4.18
CA ARG A 60 -5.32 3.83 4.21
C ARG A 60 -3.99 4.37 3.68
N LEU A 61 -3.07 4.63 4.58
CA LEU A 61 -1.76 5.19 4.25
C LEU A 61 -0.76 4.05 3.99
N LYS A 62 -0.17 4.05 2.80
CA LYS A 62 0.75 3.00 2.32
C LYS A 62 2.06 3.60 1.83
N GLY A 63 3.14 2.85 1.93
CA GLY A 63 4.40 3.19 1.29
C GLY A 63 4.38 2.84 -0.20
N GLY A 64 5.11 3.61 -1.02
CA GLY A 64 5.16 3.39 -2.47
C GLY A 64 3.84 3.63 -3.17
N ASP A 65 3.54 2.80 -4.16
CA ASP A 65 2.25 2.82 -4.86
C ASP A 65 1.33 1.72 -4.31
N PRO A 66 0.06 2.01 -3.98
CA PRO A 66 -0.83 1.05 -3.32
C PRO A 66 -1.14 -0.21 -4.16
N PHE A 67 -1.01 -0.13 -5.49
CA PHE A 67 -1.30 -1.25 -6.39
C PHE A 67 -0.05 -2.00 -6.88
N VAL A 68 1.14 -1.58 -6.49
CA VAL A 68 2.39 -2.24 -6.88
C VAL A 68 2.93 -3.04 -5.70
N PHE A 69 2.68 -4.35 -5.69
CA PHE A 69 3.07 -5.29 -4.63
C PHE A 69 2.66 -4.85 -3.20
N GLY A 70 1.61 -4.06 -3.11
CA GLY A 70 1.11 -3.50 -1.85
C GLY A 70 -0.22 -4.09 -1.38
N ARG A 71 -0.74 -5.10 -2.08
CA ARG A 71 -2.04 -5.74 -1.80
C ARG A 71 -3.23 -4.77 -1.78
N GLY A 72 -3.08 -3.59 -2.39
CA GLY A 72 -4.14 -2.58 -2.44
C GLY A 72 -5.39 -3.07 -3.17
N ALA A 73 -5.25 -3.90 -4.19
CA ALA A 73 -6.37 -4.51 -4.89
C ALA A 73 -7.25 -5.34 -3.95
N GLU A 74 -6.65 -6.16 -3.09
CA GLU A 74 -7.39 -6.98 -2.10
C GLU A 74 -8.16 -6.09 -1.10
N GLU A 75 -7.58 -4.97 -0.69
CA GLU A 75 -8.21 -4.01 0.22
C GLU A 75 -9.42 -3.32 -0.42
N VAL A 76 -9.31 -2.89 -1.69
CA VAL A 76 -10.44 -2.23 -2.38
C VAL A 76 -11.52 -3.21 -2.83
N GLU A 77 -11.17 -4.44 -3.17
CA GLU A 77 -12.15 -5.48 -3.53
C GLU A 77 -13.17 -5.72 -2.42
N CYS A 78 -12.72 -5.76 -1.17
CA CYS A 78 -13.63 -5.96 -0.04
C CYS A 78 -14.58 -4.77 0.17
N LEU A 79 -14.10 -3.55 -0.07
CA LEU A 79 -14.93 -2.34 0.00
C LEU A 79 -15.93 -2.27 -1.16
N ALA A 80 -15.48 -2.58 -2.37
CA ALA A 80 -16.31 -2.59 -3.56
C ALA A 80 -17.45 -3.63 -3.46
N ALA A 81 -17.15 -4.81 -2.91
CA ALA A 81 -18.14 -5.86 -2.72
C ALA A 81 -19.29 -5.44 -1.78
N GLU A 82 -19.02 -4.55 -0.85
CA GLU A 82 -20.00 -4.00 0.10
C GLU A 82 -20.59 -2.64 -0.38
N GLY A 83 -20.21 -2.18 -1.57
CA GLY A 83 -20.73 -0.94 -2.16
C GLY A 83 -20.15 0.35 -1.58
N TYR A 84 -19.05 0.30 -0.85
CA TYR A 84 -18.38 1.51 -0.34
C TYR A 84 -17.55 2.19 -1.42
N PRO A 85 -17.68 3.52 -1.59
CA PRO A 85 -16.84 4.26 -2.51
C PRO A 85 -15.39 4.34 -2.01
N PHE A 86 -14.45 4.35 -2.94
CA PHE A 86 -13.04 4.52 -2.64
C PHE A 86 -12.34 5.30 -3.75
N GLU A 87 -11.21 5.88 -3.40
CA GLU A 87 -10.31 6.58 -4.32
C GLU A 87 -8.89 6.06 -4.11
N ILE A 88 -8.16 5.87 -5.21
CA ILE A 88 -6.77 5.47 -5.19
C ILE A 88 -5.90 6.65 -5.58
N ILE A 89 -4.97 7.00 -4.70
CA ILE A 89 -3.97 8.03 -4.97
C ILE A 89 -2.67 7.32 -5.35
N PRO A 90 -2.19 7.47 -6.58
CA PRO A 90 -0.94 6.87 -7.02
C PRO A 90 0.25 7.36 -6.21
N GLY A 91 1.24 6.52 -6.06
CA GLY A 91 2.49 6.83 -5.39
C GLY A 91 3.70 6.45 -6.22
N VAL A 92 4.89 6.75 -5.71
CA VAL A 92 6.15 6.40 -6.34
C VAL A 92 6.65 5.07 -5.77
N THR A 93 6.66 4.04 -6.62
CA THR A 93 7.21 2.73 -6.25
C THR A 93 8.75 2.74 -6.27
N SER A 94 9.37 1.97 -5.39
CA SER A 94 10.83 1.77 -5.37
C SER A 94 11.37 1.17 -6.68
N ALA A 95 10.55 0.44 -7.43
CA ALA A 95 10.92 -0.09 -8.74
C ALA A 95 11.30 1.03 -9.74
N LEU A 96 10.74 2.21 -9.59
CA LEU A 96 11.07 3.41 -10.37
C LEU A 96 12.05 4.33 -9.64
N ALA A 97 11.84 4.53 -8.34
CA ALA A 97 12.60 5.50 -7.55
C ALA A 97 14.06 5.08 -7.35
N VAL A 98 14.32 3.81 -7.04
CA VAL A 98 15.69 3.33 -6.78
C VAL A 98 16.60 3.47 -8.00
N PRO A 99 16.23 2.98 -9.19
CA PRO A 99 17.03 3.23 -10.39
C PRO A 99 17.22 4.72 -10.71
N ALA A 100 16.17 5.52 -10.56
CA ALA A 100 16.22 6.96 -10.83
C ALA A 100 17.24 7.66 -9.93
N TYR A 101 17.24 7.38 -8.63
CA TYR A 101 18.23 7.93 -7.71
C TYR A 101 19.65 7.44 -7.97
N ALA A 102 19.81 6.26 -8.54
CA ALA A 102 21.10 5.73 -8.99
C ALA A 102 21.56 6.29 -10.35
N GLY A 103 20.75 7.10 -11.01
CA GLY A 103 21.02 7.61 -12.33
C GLY A 103 20.87 6.58 -13.46
N ILE A 104 20.09 5.52 -13.22
CA ILE A 104 19.86 4.43 -14.18
C ILE A 104 18.48 4.59 -14.80
N PRO A 105 18.39 4.96 -16.09
CA PRO A 105 17.11 4.96 -16.81
C PRO A 105 16.65 3.52 -17.05
N ILE A 106 15.40 3.21 -16.68
CA ILE A 106 14.82 1.87 -16.87
C ILE A 106 14.32 1.65 -18.29
N THR A 107 14.04 2.72 -19.03
CA THR A 107 13.80 2.71 -20.47
C THR A 107 14.70 3.70 -21.15
N HIS A 108 15.01 3.47 -22.41
CA HIS A 108 15.80 4.37 -23.24
C HIS A 108 15.41 4.18 -24.69
N ARG A 109 15.25 5.27 -25.45
CA ARG A 109 14.80 5.21 -26.84
C ARG A 109 15.62 4.26 -27.71
N ASP A 110 16.94 4.25 -27.51
CA ASP A 110 17.87 3.49 -28.34
C ASP A 110 18.20 2.10 -27.75
N PHE A 111 17.92 1.84 -26.46
CA PHE A 111 18.43 0.63 -25.78
C PHE A 111 17.34 -0.25 -25.16
N ALA A 112 16.27 0.35 -24.62
CA ALA A 112 15.27 -0.43 -23.91
C ALA A 112 13.87 0.15 -24.06
N SER A 113 12.98 -0.61 -24.69
CA SER A 113 11.57 -0.25 -24.89
C SER A 113 10.62 -0.92 -23.90
N SER A 114 11.15 -1.77 -23.01
CA SER A 114 10.37 -2.48 -22.01
C SER A 114 11.20 -2.72 -20.75
N PHE A 115 10.53 -2.94 -19.63
CA PHE A 115 11.12 -3.41 -18.39
C PHE A 115 10.13 -4.29 -17.65
N HIS A 116 10.65 -5.21 -16.81
CA HIS A 116 9.82 -6.09 -15.99
C HIS A 116 10.10 -5.84 -14.51
N VAL A 117 9.04 -5.89 -13.70
CA VAL A 117 9.12 -5.79 -12.24
C VAL A 117 8.63 -7.09 -11.65
N ILE A 118 9.49 -7.76 -10.90
CA ILE A 118 9.22 -9.08 -10.31
C ILE A 118 9.45 -8.97 -8.80
N THR A 119 8.49 -9.48 -8.02
CA THR A 119 8.69 -9.59 -6.57
C THR A 119 9.51 -10.82 -6.22
N GLY A 120 10.44 -10.67 -5.28
CA GLY A 120 11.15 -11.79 -4.68
C GLY A 120 10.31 -12.62 -3.69
N HIS A 121 9.14 -12.12 -3.30
CA HIS A 121 8.26 -12.74 -2.32
C HIS A 121 6.97 -13.22 -3.00
N ALA A 122 7.00 -14.40 -3.64
CA ALA A 122 5.82 -15.02 -4.19
C ALA A 122 4.93 -15.60 -3.08
N LYS A 123 3.62 -15.68 -3.33
CA LYS A 123 2.69 -16.40 -2.46
C LYS A 123 3.14 -17.87 -2.36
N GLU A 124 3.12 -18.41 -1.15
CA GLU A 124 3.47 -19.81 -0.90
C GLU A 124 2.65 -20.73 -1.82
N GLY A 125 3.32 -21.60 -2.58
CA GLY A 125 2.69 -22.49 -3.56
C GLY A 125 2.57 -21.94 -4.99
N GLN A 126 2.84 -20.66 -5.25
CA GLN A 126 3.01 -20.14 -6.61
C GLN A 126 4.47 -20.28 -7.05
N LYS A 127 4.73 -21.19 -7.98
CA LYS A 127 5.98 -21.15 -8.74
C LYS A 127 6.00 -19.82 -9.51
N ASN A 128 7.05 -19.06 -9.35
CA ASN A 128 7.32 -17.89 -10.19
C ASN A 128 7.28 -18.37 -11.66
N ARG A 129 6.19 -18.14 -12.36
CA ARG A 129 6.07 -18.46 -13.79
C ARG A 129 6.90 -17.51 -14.66
N ASP A 130 7.43 -16.44 -14.05
CA ASP A 130 8.17 -15.38 -14.72
C ASP A 130 9.69 -15.44 -14.48
N SER A 131 10.21 -16.56 -13.97
CA SER A 131 11.64 -16.80 -13.98
C SER A 131 12.08 -17.10 -15.40
N LEU A 132 12.58 -16.10 -16.07
CA LEU A 132 13.35 -16.21 -17.28
C LEU A 132 14.67 -16.96 -17.01
#